data_45e9a69d815a333db1e80414e58a1ac0
#
_entry.id   45e9a69d815a333db1e80414e58a1ac0
#
_cell.length_a   1.000
_cell.length_b   1.000
_cell.length_c   1.000
_cell.angle_alpha   90.00
_cell.angle_beta   90.00
_cell.angle_gamma   90.00
#
_symmetry.space_group_name_H-M   'P 1'
#
loop_
_entity.id
_entity.type
_entity.pdbx_description
1 polymer ?
#
loop_
_entity_poly.entity_id
_entity_poly.type
_entity_poly.pdbx_seq_one_letter_code
_entity_poly.pdbx_strand_id
1 'polypeptide(L)'
;MSFFGSISTPVLDESSMPFIRRTLHRARIVGNFALVQGMVQVVGFMSGILLVRTLAQREYAYFTIANTMQGTINLLADIGISVGLVSIGGRVWQDRHRFGQLINTALSIRKKLGAVVVLAVTPIMYFLLAKNGASLSYTALLIFVVLVGLVFQLSIGVFGVVPRLRADVGKIQIIDFTGAAVRLLILIALVFVFLNAGVAVAVASAVAFLQYMMLRKYAAGVIDLGASQNEEDRREIVRLIKHLAANSVFYCFQGQVTIFLISFFAHRTSSVAEVGALGRLAMIFSILTNLLTNIFVPAFARCQNERKLRWLYAAIVGGVAAFSLSIVFGAWAFPREFLFILGNKYSHLDRELLFMVGGAVLSALTGTFWALNASKAWVAGAWLYIPLTLVTQIALIPYTDFSSVSGVLIFNLLSAIPNLLLNLVLSYRGFRSLRSAHV
;
A
#
# COMPACT_ATOMS: atom_id res chain seq x y z
N MET A 1 30.41 -3.81 1.41
CA MET A 1 30.16 -2.44 0.90
C MET A 1 30.22 -2.30 -0.63
N SER A 2 30.62 -3.33 -1.38
CA SER A 2 30.74 -3.31 -2.86
C SER A 2 29.49 -3.78 -3.64
N PHE A 3 28.46 -4.29 -2.97
CA PHE A 3 27.23 -4.79 -3.63
C PHE A 3 26.31 -3.68 -4.15
N PHE A 4 26.38 -2.47 -3.61
CA PHE A 4 25.53 -1.34 -3.99
C PHE A 4 26.17 -0.37 -5.00
N GLY A 5 27.43 -0.57 -5.36
CA GLY A 5 28.19 0.34 -6.23
C GLY A 5 27.86 0.24 -7.74
N SER A 6 27.09 -0.78 -8.17
CA SER A 6 26.86 -1.05 -9.62
C SER A 6 25.47 -0.67 -10.15
N ILE A 7 24.67 0.05 -9.35
CA ILE A 7 23.25 0.33 -9.71
C ILE A 7 23.07 1.70 -10.41
N SER A 8 24.09 2.55 -10.37
CA SER A 8 24.11 3.78 -11.19
C SER A 8 24.75 3.49 -12.57
N THR A 9 24.06 2.75 -13.42
CA THR A 9 24.47 2.69 -14.83
C THR A 9 24.06 3.99 -15.51
N PRO A 10 25.01 4.73 -16.17
CA PRO A 10 24.64 5.78 -17.11
C PRO A 10 23.72 5.15 -18.17
N VAL A 11 22.79 5.95 -18.68
CA VAL A 11 21.97 5.58 -19.84
C VAL A 11 22.94 5.35 -21.00
N LEU A 12 23.49 4.14 -21.07
CA LEU A 12 24.24 3.69 -22.22
C LEU A 12 23.24 3.64 -23.38
N ASP A 13 23.65 4.19 -24.51
CA ASP A 13 22.88 4.19 -25.73
C ASP A 13 22.51 2.76 -26.11
N GLU A 14 21.32 2.32 -25.70
CA GLU A 14 20.82 0.96 -25.97
C GLU A 14 20.63 0.68 -27.46
N SER A 15 20.73 1.70 -28.32
CA SER A 15 20.53 1.59 -29.76
C SER A 15 21.60 0.72 -30.44
N SER A 16 22.80 0.65 -29.86
CA SER A 16 23.95 -0.08 -30.41
C SER A 16 24.10 -1.54 -29.95
N MET A 17 23.25 -2.02 -29.01
CA MET A 17 23.38 -3.41 -28.52
C MET A 17 22.55 -4.43 -29.32
N PRO A 18 23.10 -5.66 -29.58
CA PRO A 18 22.33 -6.76 -30.17
C PRO A 18 21.08 -7.09 -29.33
N PHE A 19 19.97 -7.43 -29.98
CA PHE A 19 18.66 -7.67 -29.36
C PHE A 19 18.73 -8.58 -28.14
N ILE A 20 19.49 -9.67 -28.18
CA ILE A 20 19.66 -10.63 -27.09
C ILE A 20 20.36 -9.97 -25.86
N ARG A 21 21.43 -9.20 -26.07
CA ARG A 21 22.12 -8.50 -24.99
C ARG A 21 21.23 -7.44 -24.35
N ARG A 22 20.44 -6.72 -25.15
CA ARG A 22 19.48 -5.72 -24.67
C ARG A 22 18.39 -6.37 -23.80
N THR A 23 17.87 -7.53 -24.23
CA THR A 23 16.86 -8.28 -23.47
C THR A 23 17.42 -8.84 -22.17
N LEU A 24 18.62 -9.42 -22.19
CA LEU A 24 19.30 -9.91 -20.98
C LEU A 24 19.66 -8.79 -20.00
N HIS A 25 20.12 -7.64 -20.51
CA HIS A 25 20.41 -6.47 -19.68
C HIS A 25 19.16 -5.94 -18.96
N ARG A 26 18.04 -5.80 -19.70
CA ARG A 26 16.74 -5.42 -19.12
C ARG A 26 16.22 -6.44 -18.13
N ALA A 27 16.33 -7.73 -18.44
CA ALA A 27 15.94 -8.80 -17.50
C ALA A 27 16.77 -8.77 -16.22
N ARG A 28 18.08 -8.47 -16.31
CA ARG A 28 18.96 -8.31 -15.13
C ARG A 28 18.58 -7.11 -14.28
N ILE A 29 18.28 -5.94 -14.89
CA ILE A 29 17.84 -4.75 -14.15
C ILE A 29 16.52 -5.01 -13.44
N VAL A 30 15.54 -5.62 -14.13
CA VAL A 30 14.24 -5.98 -13.55
C VAL A 30 14.40 -7.03 -12.46
N GLY A 31 15.25 -8.03 -12.67
CA GLY A 31 15.55 -9.06 -11.66
C GLY A 31 16.19 -8.48 -10.40
N ASN A 32 17.20 -7.62 -10.53
CA ASN A 32 17.82 -6.95 -9.41
C ASN A 32 16.82 -6.03 -8.66
N PHE A 33 15.97 -5.32 -9.41
CA PHE A 33 14.89 -4.52 -8.80
C PHE A 33 13.96 -5.40 -7.97
N ALA A 34 13.47 -6.50 -8.55
CA ALA A 34 12.57 -7.42 -7.87
C ALA A 34 13.20 -8.06 -6.63
N LEU A 35 14.49 -8.42 -6.69
CA LEU A 35 15.23 -8.98 -5.55
C LEU A 35 15.34 -7.97 -4.39
N VAL A 36 15.78 -6.74 -4.67
CA VAL A 36 15.92 -5.71 -3.62
C VAL A 36 14.55 -5.35 -3.03
N GLN A 37 13.52 -5.21 -3.87
CA GLN A 37 12.16 -4.95 -3.40
C GLN A 37 11.61 -6.11 -2.57
N GLY A 38 11.93 -7.35 -2.94
CA GLY A 38 11.62 -8.54 -2.17
C GLY A 38 12.30 -8.51 -0.79
N MET A 39 13.59 -8.15 -0.72
CA MET A 39 14.31 -8.01 0.55
C MET A 39 13.69 -6.94 1.45
N VAL A 40 13.31 -5.77 0.91
CA VAL A 40 12.60 -4.72 1.67
C VAL A 40 11.30 -5.26 2.26
N GLN A 41 10.52 -6.02 1.47
CA GLN A 41 9.27 -6.62 1.93
C GLN A 41 9.50 -7.67 3.03
N VAL A 42 10.50 -8.53 2.86
CA VAL A 42 10.87 -9.54 3.87
C VAL A 42 11.29 -8.88 5.18
N VAL A 43 12.18 -7.87 5.14
CA VAL A 43 12.61 -7.13 6.34
C VAL A 43 11.43 -6.40 7.00
N GLY A 44 10.54 -5.81 6.20
CA GLY A 44 9.29 -5.19 6.68
C GLY A 44 8.36 -6.20 7.35
N PHE A 45 8.20 -7.38 6.75
CA PHE A 45 7.43 -8.48 7.30
C PHE A 45 8.02 -8.97 8.63
N MET A 46 9.35 -9.19 8.69
CA MET A 46 10.04 -9.57 9.92
C MET A 46 9.84 -8.56 11.04
N SER A 47 9.92 -7.25 10.74
CA SER A 47 9.63 -6.18 11.70
C SER A 47 8.18 -6.27 12.21
N GLY A 48 7.23 -6.58 11.32
CA GLY A 48 5.82 -6.77 11.68
C GLY A 48 5.61 -7.97 12.59
N ILE A 49 6.20 -9.12 12.25
CA ILE A 49 6.12 -10.36 13.05
C ILE A 49 6.79 -10.19 14.41
N LEU A 50 7.93 -9.50 14.47
CA LEU A 50 8.59 -9.18 15.74
C LEU A 50 7.63 -8.46 16.69
N LEU A 51 6.93 -7.44 16.22
CA LEU A 51 5.95 -6.70 17.02
C LEU A 51 4.76 -7.58 17.45
N VAL A 52 4.25 -8.44 16.56
CA VAL A 52 3.14 -9.37 16.88
C VAL A 52 3.55 -10.33 18.01
N ARG A 53 4.76 -10.87 17.94
CA ARG A 53 5.26 -11.85 18.91
C ARG A 53 5.62 -11.24 20.26
N THR A 54 6.19 -10.03 20.26
CA THR A 54 6.79 -9.43 21.47
C THR A 54 5.80 -8.57 22.24
N LEU A 55 4.95 -7.79 21.58
CA LEU A 55 3.97 -6.96 22.25
C LEU A 55 2.88 -7.80 22.96
N ALA A 56 2.43 -7.33 24.13
CA ALA A 56 1.20 -7.83 24.73
C ALA A 56 0.02 -7.60 23.75
N GLN A 57 -0.99 -8.47 23.76
CA GLN A 57 -2.14 -8.34 22.83
C GLN A 57 -2.79 -6.95 22.89
N ARG A 58 -2.93 -6.38 24.08
CA ARG A 58 -3.49 -5.05 24.27
C ARG A 58 -2.62 -3.96 23.62
N GLU A 59 -1.30 -4.02 23.82
CA GLU A 59 -0.36 -3.09 23.18
C GLU A 59 -0.34 -3.25 21.65
N TYR A 60 -0.40 -4.50 21.17
CA TYR A 60 -0.47 -4.74 19.74
C TYR A 60 -1.79 -4.22 19.11
N ALA A 61 -2.91 -4.26 19.86
CA ALA A 61 -4.16 -3.64 19.44
C ALA A 61 -4.02 -2.12 19.30
N TYR A 62 -3.42 -1.45 20.28
CA TYR A 62 -3.16 0.00 20.22
C TYR A 62 -2.24 0.37 19.07
N PHE A 63 -1.17 -0.41 18.87
CA PHE A 63 -0.28 -0.25 17.71
C PHE A 63 -1.05 -0.42 16.39
N THR A 64 -1.93 -1.40 16.29
CA THR A 64 -2.74 -1.67 15.09
C THR A 64 -3.68 -0.49 14.79
N ILE A 65 -4.39 0.03 15.80
CA ILE A 65 -5.26 1.21 15.65
C ILE A 65 -4.43 2.42 15.20
N ALA A 66 -3.32 2.71 15.89
CA ALA A 66 -2.46 3.86 15.57
C ALA A 66 -1.90 3.78 14.14
N ASN A 67 -1.38 2.62 13.74
CA ASN A 67 -0.83 2.41 12.41
C ASN A 67 -1.91 2.51 11.31
N THR A 68 -3.11 1.97 11.56
CA THR A 68 -4.26 2.05 10.65
C THR A 68 -4.71 3.50 10.46
N MET A 69 -4.86 4.26 11.56
CA MET A 69 -5.24 5.67 11.49
C MET A 69 -4.18 6.52 10.78
N GLN A 70 -2.90 6.29 11.06
CA GLN A 70 -1.79 6.94 10.36
C GLN A 70 -1.81 6.65 8.86
N GLY A 71 -2.04 5.40 8.47
CA GLY A 71 -2.22 4.97 7.08
C GLY A 71 -3.41 5.67 6.43
N THR A 72 -4.55 5.73 7.11
CA THR A 72 -5.76 6.44 6.66
C THR A 72 -5.48 7.91 6.38
N ILE A 73 -4.83 8.61 7.31
CA ILE A 73 -4.49 10.03 7.15
C ILE A 73 -3.54 10.20 5.95
N ASN A 74 -2.53 9.35 5.82
CA ASN A 74 -1.56 9.44 4.73
C ASN A 74 -2.21 9.21 3.35
N LEU A 75 -3.12 8.24 3.23
CA LEU A 75 -3.88 7.97 2.00
C LEU A 75 -4.82 9.12 1.64
N LEU A 76 -5.59 9.62 2.62
CA LEU A 76 -6.51 10.74 2.40
C LEU A 76 -5.78 12.05 2.08
N ALA A 77 -4.61 12.27 2.68
CA ALA A 77 -3.77 13.43 2.39
C ALA A 77 -3.04 13.35 1.02
N ASP A 78 -3.12 12.21 0.33
CA ASP A 78 -2.52 12.00 -1.00
C ASP A 78 -3.52 12.08 -2.15
N ILE A 79 -4.81 12.23 -1.89
CA ILE A 79 -5.86 12.20 -2.91
C ILE A 79 -5.51 13.10 -4.10
N GLY A 80 -5.25 12.50 -5.26
CA GLY A 80 -4.94 13.22 -6.50
C GLY A 80 -3.58 13.90 -6.59
N ILE A 81 -2.85 14.07 -5.48
CA ILE A 81 -1.56 14.78 -5.45
C ILE A 81 -0.49 13.98 -6.16
N SER A 82 -0.34 12.69 -5.83
CA SER A 82 0.63 11.81 -6.51
C SER A 82 0.35 11.70 -8.01
N VAL A 83 -0.93 11.68 -8.42
CA VAL A 83 -1.33 11.67 -9.83
C VAL A 83 -0.91 12.96 -10.52
N GLY A 84 -1.18 14.13 -9.90
CA GLY A 84 -0.77 15.44 -10.41
C GLY A 84 0.75 15.56 -10.50
N LEU A 85 1.48 15.13 -9.46
CA LEU A 85 2.94 15.13 -9.46
C LEU A 85 3.55 14.31 -10.60
N VAL A 86 3.01 13.14 -10.91
CA VAL A 86 3.49 12.30 -12.02
C VAL A 86 3.12 12.90 -13.35
N SER A 87 1.89 13.41 -13.52
CA SER A 87 1.39 13.99 -14.76
C SER A 87 2.14 15.28 -15.15
N ILE A 88 2.23 16.25 -14.22
CA ILE A 88 2.91 17.53 -14.46
C ILE A 88 4.42 17.31 -14.45
N GLY A 89 4.93 16.55 -13.48
CA GLY A 89 6.34 16.28 -13.30
C GLY A 89 6.97 15.60 -14.51
N GLY A 90 6.26 14.71 -15.19
CA GLY A 90 6.71 14.10 -16.44
C GLY A 90 7.03 15.11 -17.55
N ARG A 91 6.44 16.31 -17.50
CA ARG A 91 6.68 17.40 -18.46
C ARG A 91 7.83 18.33 -18.05
N VAL A 92 8.11 18.44 -16.74
CA VAL A 92 9.01 19.49 -16.19
C VAL A 92 10.23 18.94 -15.43
N TRP A 93 10.40 17.62 -15.31
CA TRP A 93 11.45 17.00 -14.49
C TRP A 93 12.89 17.35 -14.89
N GLN A 94 13.09 17.80 -16.13
CA GLN A 94 14.40 18.20 -16.66
C GLN A 94 14.81 19.61 -16.20
N ASP A 95 13.84 20.51 -15.98
CA ASP A 95 14.09 21.86 -15.49
C ASP A 95 14.12 21.85 -13.96
N ARG A 96 15.31 22.11 -13.41
CA ARG A 96 15.57 22.09 -11.96
C ARG A 96 14.69 23.08 -11.18
N HIS A 97 14.49 24.28 -11.71
CA HIS A 97 13.70 25.33 -11.05
C HIS A 97 12.20 25.02 -11.16
N ARG A 98 11.73 24.72 -12.37
CA ARG A 98 10.32 24.44 -12.64
C ARG A 98 9.84 23.18 -11.90
N PHE A 99 10.70 22.14 -11.81
CA PHE A 99 10.39 20.93 -11.02
C PHE A 99 10.37 21.24 -9.52
N GLY A 100 11.26 22.14 -9.05
CA GLY A 100 11.23 22.65 -7.67
C GLY A 100 9.92 23.36 -7.33
N GLN A 101 9.40 24.19 -8.23
CA GLN A 101 8.10 24.86 -8.08
C GLN A 101 6.96 23.84 -7.90
N LEU A 102 6.92 22.81 -8.75
CA LEU A 102 5.90 21.74 -8.65
C LEU A 102 5.96 21.00 -7.30
N ILE A 103 7.17 20.62 -6.87
CA ILE A 103 7.36 19.89 -5.60
C ILE A 103 6.93 20.76 -4.42
N ASN A 104 7.30 22.04 -4.37
CA ASN A 104 6.92 22.96 -3.30
C ASN A 104 5.41 23.25 -3.30
N THR A 105 4.79 23.35 -4.48
CA THR A 105 3.33 23.47 -4.61
C THR A 105 2.61 22.25 -4.06
N ALA A 106 3.04 21.05 -4.45
CA ALA A 106 2.45 19.79 -3.98
C ALA A 106 2.64 19.58 -2.47
N LEU A 107 3.82 19.93 -1.90
CA LEU A 107 4.08 19.91 -0.46
C LEU A 107 3.12 20.82 0.31
N SER A 108 2.89 22.03 -0.19
CA SER A 108 1.96 22.99 0.41
C SER A 108 0.53 22.44 0.42
N ILE A 109 0.06 21.93 -0.71
CA ILE A 109 -1.29 21.33 -0.83
C ILE A 109 -1.41 20.13 0.11
N ARG A 110 -0.44 19.22 0.10
CA ARG A 110 -0.46 17.99 0.92
C ARG A 110 -0.47 18.28 2.41
N LYS A 111 0.29 19.30 2.86
CA LYS A 111 0.27 19.74 4.26
C LYS A 111 -1.10 20.29 4.66
N LYS A 112 -1.72 21.12 3.81
CA LYS A 112 -3.05 21.70 4.05
C LYS A 112 -4.12 20.61 4.10
N LEU A 113 -4.13 19.72 3.09
CA LEU A 113 -5.06 18.59 3.05
C LEU A 113 -4.83 17.64 4.24
N GLY A 114 -3.57 17.36 4.57
CA GLY A 114 -3.18 16.56 5.72
C GLY A 114 -3.69 17.15 7.05
N ALA A 115 -3.60 18.47 7.23
CA ALA A 115 -4.14 19.15 8.43
C ALA A 115 -5.66 18.96 8.54
N VAL A 116 -6.41 19.11 7.44
CA VAL A 116 -7.85 18.87 7.42
C VAL A 116 -8.18 17.42 7.77
N VAL A 117 -7.45 16.47 7.17
CA VAL A 117 -7.67 15.04 7.44
C VAL A 117 -7.29 14.67 8.88
N VAL A 118 -6.21 15.26 9.42
CA VAL A 118 -5.83 15.10 10.84
C VAL A 118 -6.96 15.54 11.76
N LEU A 119 -7.56 16.70 11.52
CA LEU A 119 -8.69 17.19 12.32
C LEU A 119 -9.89 16.22 12.28
N ALA A 120 -10.14 15.57 11.16
CA ALA A 120 -11.24 14.63 11.01
C ALA A 120 -10.93 13.24 11.62
N VAL A 121 -9.71 12.72 11.46
CA VAL A 121 -9.35 11.34 11.83
C VAL A 121 -8.86 11.24 13.28
N THR A 122 -8.24 12.30 13.85
CA THR A 122 -7.72 12.27 15.22
C THR A 122 -8.82 12.02 16.28
N PRO A 123 -10.02 12.63 16.21
CA PRO A 123 -11.11 12.28 17.12
C PRO A 123 -11.54 10.82 17.04
N ILE A 124 -11.54 10.26 15.84
CA ILE A 124 -11.86 8.84 15.62
C ILE A 124 -10.78 7.96 16.27
N MET A 125 -9.51 8.29 16.06
CA MET A 125 -8.38 7.59 16.68
C MET A 125 -8.45 7.63 18.21
N TYR A 126 -8.73 8.81 18.76
CA TYR A 126 -8.93 8.98 20.20
C TYR A 126 -10.05 8.07 20.72
N PHE A 127 -11.21 8.12 20.08
CA PHE A 127 -12.37 7.31 20.45
C PHE A 127 -12.06 5.81 20.41
N LEU A 128 -11.41 5.33 19.34
CA LEU A 128 -11.07 3.91 19.19
C LEU A 128 -10.06 3.45 20.26
N LEU A 129 -9.03 4.25 20.54
CA LEU A 129 -8.05 3.92 21.59
C LEU A 129 -8.70 3.91 22.99
N ALA A 130 -9.49 4.92 23.32
CA ALA A 130 -10.19 5.01 24.60
C ALA A 130 -11.18 3.86 24.79
N LYS A 131 -11.96 3.51 23.75
CA LYS A 131 -12.90 2.39 23.78
C LYS A 131 -12.20 1.05 23.99
N ASN A 132 -10.99 0.89 23.47
CA ASN A 132 -10.16 -0.30 23.66
C ASN A 132 -9.36 -0.26 24.99
N GLY A 133 -9.64 0.69 25.87
CA GLY A 133 -9.14 0.75 27.24
C GLY A 133 -7.78 1.44 27.40
N ALA A 134 -7.34 2.25 26.43
CA ALA A 134 -6.15 3.07 26.60
C ALA A 134 -6.45 4.24 27.57
N SER A 135 -5.51 4.53 28.49
CA SER A 135 -5.65 5.68 29.38
C SER A 135 -5.56 7.00 28.59
N LEU A 136 -6.12 8.07 29.12
CA LEU A 136 -6.13 9.39 28.47
C LEU A 136 -4.72 9.87 28.14
N SER A 137 -3.80 9.74 29.08
CA SER A 137 -2.38 10.14 28.90
C SER A 137 -1.68 9.31 27.84
N TYR A 138 -1.92 8.00 27.83
CA TYR A 138 -1.32 7.11 26.83
C TYR A 138 -1.89 7.34 25.43
N THR A 139 -3.21 7.57 25.33
CA THR A 139 -3.87 7.95 24.08
C THR A 139 -3.30 9.26 23.52
N ALA A 140 -3.15 10.28 24.35
CA ALA A 140 -2.56 11.55 23.96
C ALA A 140 -1.10 11.38 23.47
N LEU A 141 -0.30 10.57 24.16
CA LEU A 141 1.06 10.24 23.77
C LEU A 141 1.08 9.54 22.38
N LEU A 142 0.25 8.53 22.18
CA LEU A 142 0.18 7.81 20.90
C LEU A 142 -0.22 8.74 19.74
N ILE A 143 -1.24 9.58 19.96
CA ILE A 143 -1.67 10.57 18.97
C ILE A 143 -0.52 11.51 18.63
N PHE A 144 0.16 12.06 19.64
CA PHE A 144 1.29 12.97 19.45
C PHE A 144 2.40 12.33 18.62
N VAL A 145 2.81 11.11 18.95
CA VAL A 145 3.88 10.39 18.21
C VAL A 145 3.46 10.08 16.78
N VAL A 146 2.20 9.69 16.55
CA VAL A 146 1.65 9.49 15.21
C VAL A 146 1.70 10.77 14.38
N LEU A 147 1.28 11.91 14.96
CA LEU A 147 1.27 13.19 14.27
C LEU A 147 2.68 13.68 13.92
N VAL A 148 3.66 13.48 14.80
CA VAL A 148 5.07 13.76 14.52
C VAL A 148 5.56 12.94 13.32
N GLY A 149 5.31 11.62 13.34
CA GLY A 149 5.70 10.73 12.24
C GLY A 149 5.00 11.08 10.91
N LEU A 150 3.75 11.52 10.99
CA LEU A 150 2.95 11.90 9.83
C LEU A 150 3.55 13.09 9.06
N VAL A 151 4.09 14.09 9.74
CA VAL A 151 4.75 15.25 9.09
C VAL A 151 5.83 14.78 8.12
N PHE A 152 6.63 13.80 8.54
CA PHE A 152 7.68 13.24 7.70
C PHE A 152 7.11 12.36 6.58
N GLN A 153 6.12 11.51 6.87
CA GLN A 153 5.48 10.65 5.86
C GLN A 153 4.79 11.43 4.75
N LEU A 154 4.10 12.52 5.07
CA LEU A 154 3.53 13.40 4.06
C LEU A 154 4.60 13.99 3.14
N SER A 155 5.76 14.35 3.70
CA SER A 155 6.87 14.88 2.92
C SER A 155 7.56 13.80 2.07
N ILE A 156 7.74 12.58 2.60
CA ILE A 156 8.28 11.41 1.88
C ILE A 156 7.47 11.12 0.62
N GLY A 157 6.14 11.16 0.69
CA GLY A 157 5.29 10.88 -0.47
C GLY A 157 5.49 11.87 -1.62
N VAL A 158 5.81 13.13 -1.34
CA VAL A 158 6.10 14.14 -2.37
C VAL A 158 7.54 14.04 -2.87
N PHE A 159 8.53 14.03 -1.97
CA PHE A 159 9.93 13.91 -2.37
C PHE A 159 10.27 12.60 -3.06
N GLY A 160 9.57 11.50 -2.73
CA GLY A 160 9.73 10.20 -3.36
C GLY A 160 9.39 10.17 -4.85
N VAL A 161 8.66 11.17 -5.36
CA VAL A 161 8.38 11.31 -6.80
C VAL A 161 9.62 11.79 -7.57
N VAL A 162 10.53 12.55 -6.93
CA VAL A 162 11.73 13.09 -7.58
C VAL A 162 12.62 11.99 -8.16
N PRO A 163 13.10 11.01 -7.41
CA PRO A 163 13.89 9.92 -7.97
C PRO A 163 13.09 9.01 -8.92
N ARG A 164 11.76 8.87 -8.75
CA ARG A 164 10.91 8.09 -9.65
C ARG A 164 10.86 8.70 -11.05
N LEU A 165 10.63 10.00 -11.17
CA LEU A 165 10.57 10.68 -12.46
C LEU A 165 11.93 10.73 -13.17
N ARG A 166 13.02 10.71 -12.41
CA ARG A 166 14.38 10.62 -12.94
C ARG A 166 14.84 9.18 -13.24
N ALA A 167 13.97 8.20 -13.03
CA ALA A 167 14.29 6.78 -13.17
C ALA A 167 15.48 6.31 -12.31
N ASP A 168 15.79 7.05 -11.21
CA ASP A 168 16.84 6.70 -10.26
C ASP A 168 16.31 5.70 -9.20
N VAL A 169 15.91 4.53 -9.71
CA VAL A 169 15.26 3.48 -8.92
C VAL A 169 16.17 2.97 -7.82
N GLY A 170 17.49 2.92 -8.06
CA GLY A 170 18.48 2.47 -7.07
C GLY A 170 18.47 3.32 -5.80
N LYS A 171 18.27 4.64 -5.93
CA LYS A 171 18.18 5.53 -4.76
C LYS A 171 16.94 5.26 -3.92
N ILE A 172 15.79 5.02 -4.56
CA ILE A 172 14.56 4.66 -3.86
C ILE A 172 14.77 3.37 -3.07
N GLN A 173 15.33 2.35 -3.72
CA GLN A 173 15.58 1.06 -3.09
C GLN A 173 16.55 1.15 -1.90
N ILE A 174 17.62 1.95 -1.99
CA ILE A 174 18.55 2.17 -0.89
C ILE A 174 17.84 2.83 0.29
N ILE A 175 17.01 3.85 0.04
CA ILE A 175 16.27 4.56 1.09
C ILE A 175 15.24 3.64 1.76
N ASP A 176 14.49 2.87 0.96
CA ASP A 176 13.49 1.93 1.49
C ASP A 176 14.14 0.80 2.27
N PHE A 177 15.22 0.22 1.75
CA PHE A 177 15.97 -0.84 2.44
C PHE A 177 16.62 -0.33 3.74
N THR A 178 17.26 0.84 3.70
CA THR A 178 17.85 1.46 4.89
C THR A 178 16.78 1.70 5.96
N GLY A 179 15.62 2.25 5.57
CA GLY A 179 14.51 2.45 6.50
C GLY A 179 14.01 1.15 7.11
N ALA A 180 13.80 0.11 6.29
CA ALA A 180 13.35 -1.19 6.77
C ALA A 180 14.38 -1.87 7.69
N ALA A 181 15.67 -1.84 7.33
CA ALA A 181 16.75 -2.43 8.10
C ALA A 181 16.96 -1.70 9.44
N VAL A 182 17.02 -0.37 9.44
CA VAL A 182 17.15 0.44 10.66
C VAL A 182 15.96 0.21 11.59
N ARG A 183 14.73 0.16 11.04
CA ARG A 183 13.55 -0.16 11.83
C ARG A 183 13.67 -1.52 12.51
N LEU A 184 14.04 -2.55 11.77
CA LEU A 184 14.18 -3.91 12.32
C LEU A 184 15.27 -3.96 13.41
N LEU A 185 16.44 -3.36 13.17
CA LEU A 185 17.54 -3.33 14.13
C LEU A 185 17.16 -2.62 15.43
N ILE A 186 16.52 -1.45 15.34
CA ILE A 186 16.06 -0.71 16.52
C ILE A 186 15.02 -1.53 17.28
N LEU A 187 14.05 -2.14 16.59
CA LEU A 187 13.05 -2.98 17.24
C LEU A 187 13.66 -4.18 17.94
N ILE A 188 14.63 -4.87 17.33
CA ILE A 188 15.36 -5.99 17.96
C ILE A 188 16.07 -5.52 19.23
N ALA A 189 16.77 -4.38 19.19
CA ALA A 189 17.44 -3.83 20.37
C ALA A 189 16.46 -3.50 21.50
N LEU A 190 15.30 -2.91 21.16
CA LEU A 190 14.29 -2.48 22.13
C LEU A 190 13.47 -3.63 22.74
N VAL A 191 13.39 -4.79 22.07
CA VAL A 191 12.75 -5.99 22.64
C VAL A 191 13.40 -6.39 23.97
N PHE A 192 14.70 -6.21 24.10
CA PHE A 192 15.45 -6.59 25.31
C PHE A 192 15.40 -5.54 26.44
N VAL A 193 14.90 -4.33 26.16
CA VAL A 193 14.87 -3.24 27.12
C VAL A 193 13.42 -2.91 27.52
N PHE A 194 12.64 -2.41 26.58
CA PHE A 194 11.27 -2.00 26.81
C PHE A 194 10.55 -1.76 25.48
N LEU A 195 9.57 -2.60 25.15
CA LEU A 195 8.79 -2.45 23.93
C LEU A 195 7.30 -2.40 24.22
N ASN A 196 6.66 -1.28 23.86
CA ASN A 196 5.22 -1.07 23.88
C ASN A 196 4.73 -0.41 22.57
N ALA A 197 3.43 -0.18 22.42
CA ALA A 197 2.87 0.44 21.22
C ALA A 197 3.45 1.84 20.97
N GLY A 198 3.61 2.66 22.00
CA GLY A 198 4.18 4.00 21.89
C GLY A 198 5.60 3.98 21.34
N VAL A 199 6.44 3.12 21.87
CA VAL A 199 7.82 2.93 21.41
C VAL A 199 7.84 2.41 19.98
N ALA A 200 6.99 1.43 19.62
CA ALA A 200 6.93 0.90 18.26
C ALA A 200 6.53 1.97 17.22
N VAL A 201 5.56 2.83 17.56
CA VAL A 201 5.15 3.98 16.72
C VAL A 201 6.26 5.05 16.68
N ALA A 202 6.95 5.32 17.80
CA ALA A 202 8.06 6.26 17.84
C ALA A 202 9.22 5.81 16.95
N VAL A 203 9.57 4.52 16.95
CA VAL A 203 10.57 3.95 16.03
C VAL A 203 10.15 4.13 14.58
N ALA A 204 8.87 3.88 14.25
CA ALA A 204 8.37 4.11 12.89
C ALA A 204 8.46 5.59 12.48
N SER A 205 8.19 6.51 13.41
CA SER A 205 8.31 7.96 13.20
C SER A 205 9.76 8.41 13.03
N ALA A 206 10.68 7.88 13.82
CA ALA A 206 12.12 8.14 13.72
C ALA A 206 12.69 7.64 12.37
N VAL A 207 12.28 6.45 11.94
CA VAL A 207 12.65 5.91 10.62
C VAL A 207 12.08 6.76 9.49
N ALA A 208 10.83 7.23 9.61
CA ALA A 208 10.25 8.16 8.64
C ALA A 208 11.04 9.47 8.56
N PHE A 209 11.51 9.99 9.71
CA PHE A 209 12.42 11.15 9.72
C PHE A 209 13.73 10.87 8.97
N LEU A 210 14.36 9.71 9.20
CA LEU A 210 15.58 9.31 8.49
C LEU A 210 15.36 9.25 6.96
N GLN A 211 14.29 8.57 6.53
CA GLN A 211 13.95 8.46 5.11
C GLN A 211 13.64 9.84 4.49
N TYR A 212 12.94 10.70 5.22
CA TYR A 212 12.69 12.09 4.82
C TYR A 212 14.00 12.85 4.60
N MET A 213 14.95 12.76 5.54
CA MET A 213 16.24 13.43 5.43
C MET A 213 17.05 12.93 4.23
N MET A 214 17.05 11.62 3.98
CA MET A 214 17.72 11.03 2.81
C MET A 214 17.09 11.53 1.50
N LEU A 215 15.74 11.51 1.40
CA LEU A 215 15.03 11.99 0.21
C LEU A 215 15.20 13.49 0.00
N ARG A 216 15.14 14.29 1.04
CA ARG A 216 15.35 15.74 0.98
C ARG A 216 16.78 16.08 0.53
N LYS A 217 17.79 15.37 1.06
CA LYS A 217 19.18 15.53 0.63
C LYS A 217 19.36 15.18 -0.85
N TYR A 218 18.75 14.10 -1.31
CA TYR A 218 18.75 13.75 -2.73
C TYR A 218 18.07 14.82 -3.57
N ALA A 219 16.87 15.26 -3.17
CA ALA A 219 16.11 16.28 -3.87
C ALA A 219 16.88 17.62 -3.98
N ALA A 220 17.55 18.06 -2.91
CA ALA A 220 18.36 19.29 -2.90
C ALA A 220 19.47 19.31 -3.97
N GLY A 221 20.03 18.13 -4.30
CA GLY A 221 21.01 17.99 -5.38
C GLY A 221 20.40 18.14 -6.79
N VAL A 222 19.08 17.92 -6.92
CA VAL A 222 18.42 17.70 -8.20
C VAL A 222 17.43 18.80 -8.57
N ILE A 223 16.75 19.38 -7.58
CA ILE A 223 15.74 20.43 -7.75
C ILE A 223 16.10 21.68 -6.97
N ASP A 224 15.51 22.80 -7.33
CA ASP A 224 15.60 24.04 -6.55
C ASP A 224 14.54 24.01 -5.43
N LEU A 225 14.98 23.71 -4.20
CA LEU A 225 14.12 23.70 -3.02
C LEU A 225 13.63 25.11 -2.61
N GLY A 226 14.31 26.18 -3.06
CA GLY A 226 13.92 27.57 -2.80
C GLY A 226 12.90 28.12 -3.80
N ALA A 227 12.54 27.35 -4.84
CA ALA A 227 11.61 27.80 -5.87
C ALA A 227 10.23 28.15 -5.29
N SER A 228 9.62 29.23 -5.78
CA SER A 228 8.27 29.66 -5.40
C SER A 228 7.21 28.64 -5.84
N GLN A 229 6.04 28.66 -5.19
CA GLN A 229 4.90 27.82 -5.62
C GLN A 229 4.36 28.34 -6.96
N ASN A 230 3.89 27.40 -7.80
CA ASN A 230 3.27 27.72 -9.07
C ASN A 230 1.75 27.59 -8.98
N GLU A 231 1.04 28.66 -9.37
CA GLU A 231 -0.42 28.72 -9.22
C GLU A 231 -1.15 27.87 -10.29
N GLU A 232 -0.55 27.65 -11.47
CA GLU A 232 -1.11 26.78 -12.51
C GLU A 232 -1.09 25.32 -12.05
N ASP A 233 0.05 24.86 -11.51
CA ASP A 233 0.18 23.52 -10.93
C ASP A 233 -0.81 23.31 -9.79
N ARG A 234 -0.97 24.33 -8.95
CA ARG A 234 -1.92 24.31 -7.85
C ARG A 234 -3.35 24.09 -8.35
N ARG A 235 -3.77 24.82 -9.37
CA ARG A 235 -5.10 24.70 -9.98
C ARG A 235 -5.29 23.31 -10.60
N GLU A 236 -4.29 22.78 -11.31
CA GLU A 236 -4.33 21.47 -11.93
C GLU A 236 -4.44 20.36 -10.85
N ILE A 237 -3.59 20.40 -9.81
CA ILE A 237 -3.63 19.42 -8.71
C ILE A 237 -4.96 19.50 -7.94
N VAL A 238 -5.46 20.70 -7.61
CA VAL A 238 -6.75 20.87 -6.91
C VAL A 238 -7.92 20.34 -7.75
N ARG A 239 -7.88 20.52 -9.07
CA ARG A 239 -8.89 19.93 -9.98
C ARG A 239 -8.88 18.40 -9.90
N LEU A 240 -7.69 17.77 -9.92
CA LEU A 240 -7.54 16.34 -9.77
C LEU A 240 -8.04 15.84 -8.41
N ILE A 241 -7.72 16.56 -7.33
CA ILE A 241 -8.24 16.24 -5.99
C ILE A 241 -9.75 16.21 -5.99
N LYS A 242 -10.42 17.25 -6.50
CA LYS A 242 -11.89 17.32 -6.55
C LYS A 242 -12.50 16.17 -7.34
N HIS A 243 -11.85 15.77 -8.44
CA HIS A 243 -12.35 14.69 -9.30
C HIS A 243 -12.18 13.30 -8.68
N LEU A 244 -11.11 13.09 -7.93
CA LEU A 244 -10.75 11.79 -7.36
C LEU A 244 -11.22 11.62 -5.90
N ALA A 245 -11.62 12.70 -5.23
CA ALA A 245 -11.90 12.70 -3.79
C ALA A 245 -12.92 11.64 -3.37
N ALA A 246 -14.11 11.62 -4.00
CA ALA A 246 -15.17 10.70 -3.60
C ALA A 246 -14.74 9.24 -3.71
N ASN A 247 -14.09 8.88 -4.82
CA ASN A 247 -13.62 7.53 -5.08
C ASN A 247 -12.49 7.14 -4.12
N SER A 248 -11.52 8.03 -3.91
CA SER A 248 -10.37 7.77 -3.02
C SER A 248 -10.79 7.65 -1.55
N VAL A 249 -11.72 8.49 -1.09
CA VAL A 249 -12.29 8.41 0.25
C VAL A 249 -12.99 7.06 0.43
N PHE A 250 -13.82 6.65 -0.52
CA PHE A 250 -14.51 5.37 -0.46
C PHE A 250 -13.53 4.20 -0.39
N TYR A 251 -12.51 4.15 -1.27
CA TYR A 251 -11.48 3.09 -1.24
C TYR A 251 -10.66 3.09 0.05
N CYS A 252 -10.34 4.26 0.60
CA CYS A 252 -9.64 4.37 1.86
C CYS A 252 -10.44 3.74 3.00
N PHE A 253 -11.75 4.06 3.10
CA PHE A 253 -12.61 3.46 4.12
C PHE A 253 -12.79 1.97 3.91
N GLN A 254 -12.96 1.50 2.67
CA GLN A 254 -13.07 0.06 2.37
C GLN A 254 -11.80 -0.70 2.76
N GLY A 255 -10.62 -0.12 2.54
CA GLY A 255 -9.35 -0.73 2.96
C GLY A 255 -9.17 -0.84 4.48
N GLN A 256 -9.89 -0.05 5.26
CA GLN A 256 -9.78 -0.01 6.73
C GLN A 256 -11.03 -0.55 7.44
N VAL A 257 -12.07 -0.92 6.69
CA VAL A 257 -13.40 -1.27 7.24
C VAL A 257 -13.31 -2.36 8.30
N THR A 258 -12.47 -3.38 8.09
CA THR A 258 -12.29 -4.49 9.04
C THR A 258 -11.79 -3.99 10.40
N ILE A 259 -10.75 -3.15 10.41
CA ILE A 259 -10.21 -2.59 11.67
C ILE A 259 -11.20 -1.64 12.33
N PHE A 260 -11.92 -0.82 11.55
CA PHE A 260 -12.97 0.05 12.09
C PHE A 260 -14.10 -0.75 12.75
N LEU A 261 -14.65 -1.74 12.06
CA LEU A 261 -15.75 -2.55 12.57
C LEU A 261 -15.34 -3.31 13.83
N ILE A 262 -14.20 -4.01 13.82
CA ILE A 262 -13.75 -4.77 14.98
C ILE A 262 -13.38 -3.84 16.15
N SER A 263 -12.79 -2.68 15.90
CA SER A 263 -12.46 -1.70 16.96
C SER A 263 -13.70 -1.06 17.57
N PHE A 264 -14.79 -0.94 16.78
CA PHE A 264 -16.02 -0.31 17.22
C PHE A 264 -16.97 -1.31 17.91
N PHE A 265 -17.15 -2.51 17.37
CA PHE A 265 -18.16 -3.46 17.83
C PHE A 265 -17.63 -4.57 18.75
N ALA A 266 -16.34 -4.93 18.66
CA ALA A 266 -15.81 -5.99 19.50
C ALA A 266 -15.81 -5.62 21.00
N HIS A 267 -16.16 -6.60 21.81
CA HIS A 267 -16.15 -6.48 23.26
C HIS A 267 -14.76 -6.67 23.87
N ARG A 268 -13.83 -7.25 23.12
CA ARG A 268 -12.47 -7.58 23.58
C ARG A 268 -11.43 -6.82 22.75
N THR A 269 -10.54 -6.12 23.42
CA THR A 269 -9.41 -5.43 22.79
C THR A 269 -8.49 -6.41 22.03
N SER A 270 -8.42 -7.69 22.48
CA SER A 270 -7.66 -8.74 21.78
C SER A 270 -8.12 -8.96 20.35
N SER A 271 -9.40 -8.77 20.03
CA SER A 271 -9.94 -8.94 18.68
C SER A 271 -9.31 -8.02 17.66
N VAL A 272 -8.98 -6.78 18.06
CA VAL A 272 -8.24 -5.84 17.20
C VAL A 272 -6.83 -6.34 16.94
N ALA A 273 -6.17 -6.88 17.97
CA ALA A 273 -4.84 -7.46 17.83
C ALA A 273 -4.86 -8.70 16.93
N GLU A 274 -5.88 -9.54 17.04
CA GLU A 274 -6.08 -10.75 16.24
C GLU A 274 -6.22 -10.41 14.75
N VAL A 275 -7.09 -9.47 14.41
CA VAL A 275 -7.24 -8.99 13.03
C VAL A 275 -5.96 -8.35 12.53
N GLY A 276 -5.29 -7.53 13.34
CA GLY A 276 -4.02 -6.91 12.99
C GLY A 276 -2.90 -7.92 12.77
N ALA A 277 -2.84 -8.98 13.58
CA ALA A 277 -1.86 -10.06 13.45
C ALA A 277 -2.11 -10.90 12.18
N LEU A 278 -3.35 -11.35 11.95
CA LEU A 278 -3.73 -12.06 10.72
C LEU A 278 -3.46 -11.22 9.47
N GLY A 279 -3.68 -9.90 9.52
CA GLY A 279 -3.37 -8.97 8.44
C GLY A 279 -1.88 -8.95 8.07
N ARG A 280 -0.97 -9.32 8.98
CA ARG A 280 0.46 -9.46 8.65
C ARG A 280 0.73 -10.63 7.71
N LEU A 281 0.01 -11.74 7.86
CA LEU A 281 0.14 -12.87 6.93
C LEU A 281 -0.33 -12.48 5.52
N ALA A 282 -1.36 -11.64 5.41
CA ALA A 282 -1.84 -11.15 4.12
C ALA A 282 -0.80 -10.26 3.39
N MET A 283 0.22 -9.74 4.07
CA MET A 283 1.29 -8.95 3.43
C MET A 283 2.11 -9.75 2.40
N ILE A 284 2.06 -11.09 2.43
CA ILE A 284 2.71 -11.93 1.40
C ILE A 284 2.19 -11.59 -0.01
N PHE A 285 0.92 -11.18 -0.14
CA PHE A 285 0.32 -10.76 -1.39
C PHE A 285 0.87 -9.42 -1.89
N SER A 286 1.52 -8.61 -1.04
CA SER A 286 2.14 -7.35 -1.47
C SER A 286 3.32 -7.58 -2.42
N ILE A 287 4.05 -8.68 -2.26
CA ILE A 287 5.14 -9.09 -3.17
C ILE A 287 4.55 -9.35 -4.56
N LEU A 288 3.46 -10.10 -4.61
CA LEU A 288 2.76 -10.40 -5.87
C LEU A 288 2.23 -9.13 -6.53
N THR A 289 1.61 -8.22 -5.77
CA THR A 289 1.11 -6.94 -6.27
C THR A 289 2.23 -6.07 -6.84
N ASN A 290 3.40 -6.04 -6.20
CA ASN A 290 4.56 -5.31 -6.70
C ASN A 290 5.09 -5.88 -8.02
N LEU A 291 5.16 -7.20 -8.15
CA LEU A 291 5.55 -7.86 -9.40
C LEU A 291 4.54 -7.57 -10.52
N LEU A 292 3.25 -7.65 -10.21
CA LEU A 292 2.18 -7.31 -11.15
C LEU A 292 2.32 -5.88 -11.66
N THR A 293 2.38 -4.91 -10.76
CA THR A 293 2.38 -3.49 -11.11
C THR A 293 3.62 -3.07 -11.87
N ASN A 294 4.78 -3.60 -11.52
CA ASN A 294 6.05 -3.15 -12.08
C ASN A 294 6.51 -3.94 -13.32
N ILE A 295 6.06 -5.19 -13.50
CA ILE A 295 6.51 -6.06 -14.58
C ILE A 295 5.39 -6.45 -15.53
N PHE A 296 4.33 -7.07 -15.00
CA PHE A 296 3.31 -7.70 -15.84
C PHE A 296 2.32 -6.70 -16.44
N VAL A 297 1.87 -5.72 -15.68
CA VAL A 297 0.93 -4.70 -16.17
C VAL A 297 1.52 -3.85 -17.29
N PRO A 298 2.76 -3.35 -17.23
CA PRO A 298 3.39 -2.65 -18.36
C PRO A 298 3.58 -3.54 -19.59
N ALA A 299 3.93 -4.82 -19.41
CA ALA A 299 4.06 -5.77 -20.53
C ALA A 299 2.71 -6.01 -21.22
N PHE A 300 1.64 -6.19 -20.43
CA PHE A 300 0.28 -6.33 -20.93
C PHE A 300 -0.21 -5.07 -21.66
N ALA A 301 0.04 -3.88 -21.09
CA ALA A 301 -0.35 -2.60 -21.69
C ALA A 301 0.23 -2.40 -23.10
N ARG A 302 1.51 -2.79 -23.31
CA ARG A 302 2.22 -2.65 -24.59
C ARG A 302 1.84 -3.70 -25.62
N CYS A 303 1.16 -4.80 -25.23
CA CYS A 303 0.81 -5.87 -26.13
C CYS A 303 -0.35 -5.44 -27.04
N GLN A 304 -0.11 -5.36 -28.36
CA GLN A 304 -1.13 -4.98 -29.36
C GLN A 304 -1.74 -6.21 -30.08
N ASN A 305 -1.01 -7.31 -30.14
CA ASN A 305 -1.50 -8.52 -30.81
C ASN A 305 -2.56 -9.21 -29.93
N GLU A 306 -3.78 -9.36 -30.44
CA GLU A 306 -4.93 -9.88 -29.71
C GLU A 306 -4.72 -11.30 -29.17
N ARG A 307 -4.16 -12.21 -29.98
CA ARG A 307 -3.92 -13.61 -29.56
C ARG A 307 -2.90 -13.66 -28.44
N LYS A 308 -1.82 -12.88 -28.56
CA LYS A 308 -0.78 -12.78 -27.51
C LYS A 308 -1.32 -12.09 -26.25
N LEU A 309 -2.19 -11.09 -26.42
CA LEU A 309 -2.84 -10.36 -25.31
C LEU A 309 -3.72 -11.31 -24.48
N ARG A 310 -4.55 -12.14 -25.13
CA ARG A 310 -5.39 -13.15 -24.45
C ARG A 310 -4.55 -14.18 -23.72
N TRP A 311 -3.49 -14.67 -24.35
CA TRP A 311 -2.57 -15.60 -23.72
C TRP A 311 -1.89 -14.98 -22.50
N LEU A 312 -1.38 -13.74 -22.63
CA LEU A 312 -0.72 -13.03 -21.54
C LEU A 312 -1.68 -12.74 -20.39
N TYR A 313 -2.93 -12.36 -20.69
CA TYR A 313 -3.98 -12.19 -19.69
C TYR A 313 -4.24 -13.49 -18.93
N ALA A 314 -4.44 -14.58 -19.64
CA ALA A 314 -4.68 -15.90 -19.04
C ALA A 314 -3.48 -16.36 -18.20
N ALA A 315 -2.25 -16.14 -18.68
CA ALA A 315 -1.02 -16.48 -17.95
C ALA A 315 -0.86 -15.66 -16.65
N ILE A 316 -1.13 -14.35 -16.69
CA ILE A 316 -1.04 -13.49 -15.50
C ILE A 316 -2.11 -13.88 -14.50
N VAL A 317 -3.38 -13.94 -14.91
CA VAL A 317 -4.50 -14.28 -14.02
C VAL A 317 -4.35 -15.71 -13.50
N GLY A 318 -3.99 -16.65 -14.36
CA GLY A 318 -3.74 -18.04 -13.97
C GLY A 318 -2.58 -18.17 -12.98
N GLY A 319 -1.49 -17.44 -13.17
CA GLY A 319 -0.35 -17.42 -12.24
C GLY A 319 -0.73 -16.86 -10.87
N VAL A 320 -1.48 -15.74 -10.85
CA VAL A 320 -1.99 -15.16 -9.60
C VAL A 320 -2.97 -16.11 -8.91
N ALA A 321 -3.87 -16.75 -9.67
CA ALA A 321 -4.82 -17.72 -9.11
C ALA A 321 -4.10 -18.96 -8.55
N ALA A 322 -3.13 -19.51 -9.27
CA ALA A 322 -2.34 -20.65 -8.82
C ALA A 322 -1.56 -20.33 -7.54
N PHE A 323 -0.88 -19.17 -7.48
CA PHE A 323 -0.21 -18.71 -6.27
C PHE A 323 -1.21 -18.54 -5.11
N SER A 324 -2.35 -17.90 -5.37
CA SER A 324 -3.40 -17.69 -4.36
C SER A 324 -3.96 -19.01 -3.83
N LEU A 325 -4.24 -19.96 -4.71
CA LEU A 325 -4.71 -21.30 -4.34
C LEU A 325 -3.67 -22.06 -3.53
N SER A 326 -2.37 -21.92 -3.82
CA SER A 326 -1.31 -22.56 -3.03
C SER A 326 -1.26 -22.00 -1.60
N ILE A 327 -1.46 -20.69 -1.42
CA ILE A 327 -1.52 -20.07 -0.08
C ILE A 327 -2.79 -20.51 0.69
N VAL A 328 -3.95 -20.54 0.02
CA VAL A 328 -5.20 -21.05 0.64
C VAL A 328 -5.05 -22.51 1.06
N PHE A 329 -4.51 -23.33 0.17
CA PHE A 329 -4.26 -24.75 0.47
C PHE A 329 -3.29 -24.91 1.64
N GLY A 330 -2.19 -24.13 1.64
CA GLY A 330 -1.24 -24.11 2.76
C GLY A 330 -1.90 -23.70 4.08
N ALA A 331 -2.70 -22.64 4.08
CA ALA A 331 -3.42 -22.17 5.27
C ALA A 331 -4.48 -23.17 5.75
N TRP A 332 -5.08 -23.95 4.83
CA TRP A 332 -6.05 -24.99 5.17
C TRP A 332 -5.37 -26.28 5.67
N ALA A 333 -4.31 -26.73 5.01
CA ALA A 333 -3.62 -27.98 5.33
C ALA A 333 -2.69 -27.83 6.55
N PHE A 334 -2.12 -26.64 6.75
CA PHE A 334 -1.10 -26.36 7.77
C PHE A 334 -1.43 -25.09 8.59
N PRO A 335 -2.65 -24.96 9.16
CA PRO A 335 -3.04 -23.72 9.85
C PRO A 335 -2.15 -23.43 11.07
N ARG A 336 -1.70 -24.47 11.78
CA ARG A 336 -0.82 -24.32 12.95
C ARG A 336 0.53 -23.73 12.60
N GLU A 337 1.11 -24.11 11.48
CA GLU A 337 2.40 -23.60 10.98
C GLU A 337 2.29 -22.12 10.58
N PHE A 338 1.18 -21.76 9.92
CA PHE A 338 0.91 -20.34 9.60
C PHE A 338 0.72 -19.50 10.87
N LEU A 339 -0.07 -19.98 11.82
CA LEU A 339 -0.31 -19.29 13.08
C LEU A 339 0.94 -19.29 13.98
N PHE A 340 1.79 -20.32 13.90
CA PHE A 340 3.07 -20.34 14.60
C PHE A 340 3.97 -19.16 14.23
N ILE A 341 3.88 -18.66 12.98
CA ILE A 341 4.59 -17.44 12.57
C ILE A 341 4.18 -16.25 13.44
N LEU A 342 2.88 -16.14 13.79
CA LEU A 342 2.35 -15.07 14.64
C LEU A 342 2.65 -15.28 16.14
N GLY A 343 2.92 -16.51 16.54
CA GLY A 343 3.19 -16.92 17.93
C GLY A 343 1.99 -17.53 18.64
N ASN A 344 2.26 -18.19 19.77
CA ASN A 344 1.27 -19.00 20.52
C ASN A 344 0.01 -18.24 20.96
N LYS A 345 0.11 -16.89 21.09
CA LYS A 345 -1.04 -16.05 21.47
C LYS A 345 -2.21 -16.11 20.47
N TYR A 346 -1.94 -16.51 19.23
CA TYR A 346 -2.88 -16.51 18.11
C TYR A 346 -3.18 -17.91 17.56
N SER A 347 -2.75 -18.96 18.27
CA SER A 347 -2.91 -20.37 17.84
C SER A 347 -4.35 -20.85 17.76
N HIS A 348 -5.31 -20.10 18.30
CA HIS A 348 -6.74 -20.44 18.30
C HIS A 348 -7.51 -19.89 17.08
N LEU A 349 -6.83 -19.21 16.13
CA LEU A 349 -7.44 -18.49 15.02
C LEU A 349 -7.49 -19.30 13.71
N ASP A 350 -7.65 -20.62 13.77
CA ASP A 350 -7.61 -21.51 12.60
C ASP A 350 -8.68 -21.14 11.53
N ARG A 351 -9.90 -20.82 11.98
CA ARG A 351 -11.01 -20.42 11.09
C ARG A 351 -10.81 -19.01 10.55
N GLU A 352 -10.43 -18.09 11.41
CA GLU A 352 -10.17 -16.68 11.10
C GLU A 352 -9.03 -16.53 10.10
N LEU A 353 -8.01 -17.41 10.19
CA LEU A 353 -6.92 -17.48 9.22
C LEU A 353 -7.45 -17.73 7.79
N LEU A 354 -8.35 -18.70 7.62
CA LEU A 354 -8.92 -19.00 6.30
C LEU A 354 -9.73 -17.84 5.73
N PHE A 355 -10.54 -17.16 6.56
CA PHE A 355 -11.30 -16.00 6.12
C PHE A 355 -10.40 -14.83 5.76
N MET A 356 -9.35 -14.59 6.55
CA MET A 356 -8.37 -13.54 6.26
C MET A 356 -7.60 -13.82 4.97
N VAL A 357 -7.10 -15.04 4.79
CA VAL A 357 -6.39 -15.45 3.57
C VAL A 357 -7.34 -15.40 2.37
N GLY A 358 -8.58 -15.88 2.52
CA GLY A 358 -9.61 -15.79 1.47
C GLY A 358 -9.89 -14.34 1.04
N GLY A 359 -10.01 -13.43 1.99
CA GLY A 359 -10.16 -12.00 1.73
C GLY A 359 -8.95 -11.40 1.02
N ALA A 360 -7.74 -11.76 1.42
CA ALA A 360 -6.50 -11.33 0.79
C ALA A 360 -6.37 -11.85 -0.66
N VAL A 361 -6.74 -13.10 -0.90
CA VAL A 361 -6.81 -13.71 -2.24
C VAL A 361 -7.80 -12.97 -3.13
N LEU A 362 -9.00 -12.72 -2.61
CA LEU A 362 -10.05 -12.00 -3.35
C LEU A 362 -9.59 -10.59 -3.72
N SER A 363 -8.92 -9.91 -2.78
CA SER A 363 -8.34 -8.57 -3.00
C SER A 363 -7.22 -8.61 -4.04
N ALA A 364 -6.32 -9.62 -4.00
CA ALA A 364 -5.23 -9.78 -4.96
C ALA A 364 -5.75 -10.08 -6.38
N LEU A 365 -6.74 -10.96 -6.53
CA LEU A 365 -7.38 -11.23 -7.80
C LEU A 365 -8.10 -9.99 -8.36
N THR A 366 -8.91 -9.34 -7.52
CA THR A 366 -9.63 -8.10 -7.91
C THR A 366 -8.66 -7.00 -8.32
N GLY A 367 -7.58 -6.80 -7.56
CA GLY A 367 -6.52 -5.83 -7.89
C GLY A 367 -5.81 -6.16 -9.19
N THR A 368 -5.59 -7.45 -9.48
CA THR A 368 -5.02 -7.93 -10.74
C THR A 368 -5.92 -7.60 -11.93
N PHE A 369 -7.20 -7.97 -11.86
CA PHE A 369 -8.18 -7.65 -12.91
C PHE A 369 -8.28 -6.15 -13.12
N TRP A 370 -8.38 -5.38 -12.02
CA TRP A 370 -8.43 -3.92 -12.11
C TRP A 370 -7.21 -3.33 -12.82
N ALA A 371 -6.00 -3.75 -12.44
CA ALA A 371 -4.76 -3.24 -13.02
C ALA A 371 -4.64 -3.56 -14.52
N LEU A 372 -5.05 -4.76 -14.94
CA LEU A 372 -5.08 -5.16 -16.35
C LEU A 372 -6.14 -4.36 -17.12
N ASN A 373 -7.36 -4.25 -16.59
CA ASN A 373 -8.44 -3.48 -17.21
C ASN A 373 -8.08 -2.00 -17.35
N ALA A 374 -7.54 -1.39 -16.28
CA ALA A 374 -7.12 0.01 -16.28
C ALA A 374 -6.00 0.27 -17.29
N SER A 375 -5.06 -0.67 -17.46
CA SER A 375 -3.95 -0.55 -18.42
C SER A 375 -4.40 -0.52 -19.88
N LYS A 376 -5.61 -1.02 -20.16
CA LYS A 376 -6.25 -1.02 -21.50
C LYS A 376 -7.42 -0.05 -21.60
N ALA A 377 -7.63 0.79 -20.58
CA ALA A 377 -8.78 1.70 -20.48
C ALA A 377 -10.17 0.99 -20.51
N TRP A 378 -10.23 -0.29 -20.13
CA TRP A 378 -11.47 -1.06 -20.01
C TRP A 378 -12.15 -0.76 -18.68
N VAL A 379 -12.42 0.51 -18.40
CA VAL A 379 -12.94 1.00 -17.12
C VAL A 379 -14.34 1.60 -17.21
N ALA A 380 -14.99 1.50 -18.38
CA ALA A 380 -16.36 2.00 -18.58
C ALA A 380 -17.32 1.26 -17.64
N GLY A 381 -17.94 1.99 -16.69
CA GLY A 381 -18.82 1.41 -15.67
C GLY A 381 -18.11 1.03 -14.36
N ALA A 382 -16.81 1.31 -14.20
CA ALA A 382 -16.08 1.04 -12.95
C ALA A 382 -16.70 1.78 -11.73
N TRP A 383 -17.37 2.89 -11.92
CA TRP A 383 -18.08 3.64 -10.86
C TRP A 383 -19.18 2.81 -10.17
N LEU A 384 -19.70 1.76 -10.84
CA LEU A 384 -20.67 0.84 -10.26
C LEU A 384 -20.13 0.08 -9.03
N TYR A 385 -18.82 0.02 -8.86
CA TYR A 385 -18.21 -0.58 -7.68
C TYR A 385 -18.77 0.00 -6.38
N ILE A 386 -18.89 1.33 -6.29
CA ILE A 386 -19.35 2.01 -5.07
C ILE A 386 -20.76 1.58 -4.68
N PRO A 387 -21.81 1.76 -5.54
CA PRO A 387 -23.16 1.36 -5.17
C PRO A 387 -23.31 -0.14 -4.96
N LEU A 388 -22.65 -0.98 -5.78
CA LEU A 388 -22.70 -2.44 -5.61
C LEU A 388 -22.14 -2.87 -4.25
N THR A 389 -21.00 -2.32 -3.84
CA THR A 389 -20.40 -2.63 -2.55
C THR A 389 -21.31 -2.16 -1.41
N LEU A 390 -21.84 -0.93 -1.47
CA LEU A 390 -22.73 -0.41 -0.44
C LEU A 390 -24.02 -1.24 -0.30
N VAL A 391 -24.66 -1.59 -1.42
CA VAL A 391 -25.87 -2.44 -1.40
C VAL A 391 -25.55 -3.79 -0.76
N THR A 392 -24.43 -4.41 -1.14
CA THR A 392 -24.01 -5.70 -0.55
C THR A 392 -23.74 -5.56 0.94
N GLN A 393 -23.04 -4.51 1.36
CA GLN A 393 -22.73 -4.28 2.78
C GLN A 393 -24.03 -4.07 3.59
N ILE A 394 -24.95 -3.24 3.10
CA ILE A 394 -26.24 -3.02 3.76
C ILE A 394 -27.03 -4.32 3.87
N ALA A 395 -27.05 -5.14 2.81
CA ALA A 395 -27.73 -6.43 2.83
C ALA A 395 -27.10 -7.44 3.80
N LEU A 396 -25.80 -7.35 4.04
CA LEU A 396 -25.06 -8.25 4.96
C LEU A 396 -25.17 -7.84 6.44
N ILE A 397 -25.45 -6.57 6.75
CA ILE A 397 -25.52 -6.06 8.14
C ILE A 397 -26.41 -6.94 9.03
N PRO A 398 -27.65 -7.30 8.66
CA PRO A 398 -28.54 -8.08 9.53
C PRO A 398 -28.05 -9.50 9.85
N TYR A 399 -27.17 -10.05 9.00
CA TYR A 399 -26.67 -11.43 9.08
C TYR A 399 -25.28 -11.53 9.67
N THR A 400 -24.68 -10.40 10.04
CA THR A 400 -23.27 -10.34 10.47
C THR A 400 -23.16 -10.02 11.95
N ASP A 401 -22.46 -10.88 12.69
CA ASP A 401 -22.03 -10.59 14.06
C ASP A 401 -20.72 -9.77 14.02
N PHE A 402 -20.85 -8.46 14.18
CA PHE A 402 -19.70 -7.55 14.23
C PHE A 402 -18.91 -7.58 15.54
N SER A 403 -19.39 -8.30 16.56
CA SER A 403 -18.68 -8.47 17.82
C SER A 403 -17.58 -9.53 17.73
N SER A 404 -17.67 -10.43 16.74
CA SER A 404 -16.72 -11.52 16.51
C SER A 404 -15.74 -11.20 15.37
N VAL A 405 -14.50 -11.70 15.50
CA VAL A 405 -13.47 -11.59 14.45
C VAL A 405 -13.91 -12.30 13.18
N SER A 406 -14.44 -13.52 13.30
CA SER A 406 -14.95 -14.31 12.18
C SER A 406 -16.05 -13.55 11.42
N GLY A 407 -17.02 -12.95 12.12
CA GLY A 407 -18.12 -12.22 11.50
C GLY A 407 -17.62 -11.03 10.67
N VAL A 408 -16.71 -10.22 11.22
CA VAL A 408 -16.13 -9.07 10.50
C VAL A 408 -15.29 -9.51 9.29
N LEU A 409 -14.54 -10.60 9.39
CA LEU A 409 -13.76 -11.14 8.28
C LEU A 409 -14.65 -11.71 7.17
N ILE A 410 -15.73 -12.41 7.51
CA ILE A 410 -16.73 -12.90 6.54
C ILE A 410 -17.42 -11.71 5.85
N PHE A 411 -17.84 -10.70 6.62
CA PHE A 411 -18.43 -9.47 6.06
C PHE A 411 -17.51 -8.82 5.02
N ASN A 412 -16.22 -8.66 5.36
CA ASN A 412 -15.24 -8.08 4.45
C ASN A 412 -15.05 -8.93 3.18
N LEU A 413 -14.95 -10.26 3.34
CA LEU A 413 -14.81 -11.21 2.24
C LEU A 413 -16.02 -11.15 1.29
N LEU A 414 -17.24 -11.23 1.81
CA LEU A 414 -18.46 -11.17 1.01
C LEU A 414 -18.66 -9.80 0.35
N SER A 415 -18.32 -8.71 1.03
CA SER A 415 -18.38 -7.34 0.50
C SER A 415 -17.42 -7.11 -0.67
N ALA A 416 -16.37 -7.90 -0.81
CA ALA A 416 -15.40 -7.79 -1.91
C ALA A 416 -15.84 -8.53 -3.19
N ILE A 417 -16.80 -9.47 -3.11
CA ILE A 417 -17.27 -10.27 -4.26
C ILE A 417 -17.81 -9.40 -5.41
N PRO A 418 -18.68 -8.39 -5.18
CA PRO A 418 -19.20 -7.57 -6.26
C PRO A 418 -18.13 -6.87 -7.08
N ASN A 419 -17.05 -6.44 -6.42
CA ASN A 419 -15.90 -5.82 -7.10
C ASN A 419 -15.18 -6.81 -8.03
N LEU A 420 -14.99 -8.05 -7.59
CA LEU A 420 -14.41 -9.09 -8.44
C LEU A 420 -15.30 -9.34 -9.66
N LEU A 421 -16.60 -9.53 -9.45
CA LEU A 421 -17.57 -9.78 -10.53
C LEU A 421 -17.61 -8.61 -11.53
N LEU A 422 -17.62 -7.37 -11.04
CA LEU A 422 -17.59 -6.18 -11.89
C LEU A 422 -16.32 -6.17 -12.76
N ASN A 423 -15.16 -6.44 -12.17
CA ASN A 423 -13.90 -6.46 -12.90
C ASN A 423 -13.83 -7.58 -13.95
N LEU A 424 -14.43 -8.74 -13.69
CA LEU A 424 -14.59 -9.82 -14.69
C LEU A 424 -15.48 -9.36 -15.87
N VAL A 425 -16.60 -8.69 -15.58
CA VAL A 425 -17.47 -8.14 -16.62
C VAL A 425 -16.75 -7.09 -17.46
N LEU A 426 -15.97 -6.20 -16.82
CA LEU A 426 -15.17 -5.19 -17.53
C LEU A 426 -14.13 -5.85 -18.44
N SER A 427 -13.42 -6.89 -17.97
CA SER A 427 -12.50 -7.67 -18.79
C SER A 427 -13.18 -8.32 -20.00
N TYR A 428 -14.33 -8.96 -19.78
CA TYR A 428 -15.11 -9.60 -20.83
C TYR A 428 -15.55 -8.58 -21.91
N ARG A 429 -16.09 -7.43 -21.49
CA ARG A 429 -16.49 -6.34 -22.40
C ARG A 429 -15.29 -5.78 -23.16
N GLY A 430 -14.14 -5.62 -22.48
CA GLY A 430 -12.89 -5.15 -23.09
C GLY A 430 -12.40 -6.09 -24.20
N PHE A 431 -12.39 -7.41 -23.97
CA PHE A 431 -12.03 -8.38 -25.02
C PHE A 431 -13.05 -8.44 -26.16
N ARG A 432 -14.35 -8.22 -25.88
CA ARG A 432 -15.40 -8.17 -26.92
C ARG A 432 -15.23 -6.95 -27.82
N SER A 433 -14.90 -5.79 -27.27
CA SER A 433 -14.69 -4.56 -28.06
C SER A 433 -13.49 -4.65 -29.01
N LEU A 434 -12.45 -5.42 -28.66
CA LEU A 434 -11.32 -5.67 -29.56
C LEU A 434 -11.73 -6.47 -30.79
N ARG A 435 -12.65 -7.46 -30.65
CA ARG A 435 -13.17 -8.22 -31.80
C ARG A 435 -14.00 -7.37 -32.76
N SER A 436 -14.82 -6.44 -32.22
CA SER A 436 -15.65 -5.57 -33.05
C SER A 436 -14.88 -4.45 -33.75
N ALA A 437 -13.65 -4.15 -33.35
CA ALA A 437 -12.80 -3.16 -34.00
C ALA A 437 -12.01 -3.74 -35.19
N HIS A 438 -12.02 -5.08 -35.38
CA HIS A 438 -11.32 -5.79 -36.45
C HIS A 438 -12.30 -6.39 -37.49
N VAL A 439 -13.60 -6.16 -37.37
CA VAL A 439 -14.66 -6.41 -38.35
C VAL A 439 -15.10 -5.11 -38.98
#